data_b0ae596d89c7ea8b9f4c310968a748a8
#
_entry.id   b0ae596d89c7ea8b9f4c310968a748a8
#
_cell.length_a   1.000
_cell.length_b   1.000
_cell.length_c   1.000
_cell.angle_alpha   90.00
_cell.angle_beta   90.00
_cell.angle_gamma   90.00
#
_symmetry.space_group_name_H-M   'P 1'
#
loop_
_entity.id
_entity.type
_entity.pdbx_description
1 polymer ?
#
loop_
_entity_poly.entity_id
_entity_poly.type
_entity_poly.pdbx_seq_one_letter_code
_entity_poly.pdbx_strand_id
1 'polypeptide(L)'
;MDGATKPVNDVGMRLCFLPFIVLVLLLDGCTREPPSPIVQKVEAAGAGDLRAAAQPTIEDWFRKHSEFAVEVRDQCRPIRDKAPATWSSTTEGRVCNAANVASVFNFKERKGDGKGYEAGK
;
A
#
# COMPACT_ATOMS: atom_id res chain seq x y z
N MET A 1 -36.64 -52.93 -12.03
CA MET A 1 -36.63 -52.42 -12.89
C MET A 1 -36.14 -51.25 -12.92
N ASP A 2 -35.59 -50.75 -13.07
CA ASP A 2 -35.46 -49.76 -13.31
C ASP A 2 -34.99 -48.81 -12.75
N GLY A 3 -34.44 -48.84 -11.84
CA GLY A 3 -33.81 -47.85 -11.24
C GLY A 3 -32.60 -47.29 -11.80
N ALA A 4 -32.29 -47.72 -12.83
CA ALA A 4 -31.00 -47.51 -13.26
C ALA A 4 -30.67 -46.17 -13.81
N THR A 5 -31.51 -45.31 -13.70
CA THR A 5 -31.33 -44.27 -14.60
C THR A 5 -30.70 -43.04 -14.10
N LYS A 6 -29.97 -43.08 -13.21
CA LYS A 6 -29.81 -41.90 -12.75
C LYS A 6 -28.69 -41.20 -12.48
N PRO A 7 -27.53 -41.51 -12.56
CA PRO A 7 -26.47 -40.62 -12.12
C PRO A 7 -25.78 -39.80 -13.20
N VAL A 8 -26.18 -39.89 -14.39
CA VAL A 8 -25.47 -39.22 -15.49
C VAL A 8 -25.55 -37.70 -15.44
N ASN A 9 -26.60 -37.20 -14.83
CA ASN A 9 -26.79 -35.76 -14.80
C ASN A 9 -25.93 -35.02 -13.72
N ASP A 10 -25.54 -35.76 -12.69
CA ASP A 10 -24.72 -35.19 -11.64
C ASP A 10 -23.26 -34.96 -12.05
N VAL A 11 -22.74 -35.81 -12.89
CA VAL A 11 -21.36 -35.70 -13.36
C VAL A 11 -21.18 -34.52 -14.30
N GLY A 12 -22.20 -34.26 -15.13
CA GLY A 12 -22.14 -33.09 -16.02
C GLY A 12 -22.15 -31.75 -15.29
N MET A 13 -22.90 -31.71 -14.20
CA MET A 13 -23.01 -30.47 -13.44
C MET A 13 -21.76 -30.17 -12.61
N ARG A 14 -21.07 -31.16 -12.15
CA ARG A 14 -19.81 -31.02 -11.42
C ARG A 14 -18.65 -30.58 -12.30
N LEU A 15 -18.63 -31.02 -13.53
CA LEU A 15 -17.60 -30.62 -14.48
C LEU A 15 -17.71 -29.16 -14.92
N CYS A 16 -18.89 -28.59 -14.92
CA CYS A 16 -19.09 -27.19 -15.29
C CYS A 16 -18.67 -26.21 -14.16
N PHE A 17 -18.75 -26.66 -12.92
CA PHE A 17 -18.33 -25.79 -11.79
C PHE A 17 -16.82 -25.75 -11.57
N LEU A 18 -16.12 -26.82 -11.87
CA LEU A 18 -14.66 -26.88 -11.69
C LEU A 18 -13.89 -25.84 -12.50
N PRO A 19 -14.15 -25.64 -13.80
CA PRO A 19 -13.42 -24.59 -14.53
C PRO A 19 -13.77 -23.17 -14.06
N PHE A 20 -14.96 -22.96 -13.53
CA PHE A 20 -15.36 -21.66 -13.03
C PHE A 20 -14.66 -21.30 -11.73
N ILE A 21 -14.48 -22.26 -10.82
CA ILE A 21 -13.76 -22.09 -9.57
C ILE A 21 -12.26 -21.83 -9.84
N VAL A 22 -11.68 -22.55 -10.79
CA VAL A 22 -10.29 -22.35 -11.19
C VAL A 22 -10.08 -20.96 -11.82
N LEU A 23 -11.03 -20.50 -12.61
CA LEU A 23 -10.96 -19.17 -13.21
C LEU A 23 -11.04 -18.04 -12.17
N VAL A 24 -11.88 -18.19 -11.16
CA VAL A 24 -11.99 -17.21 -10.07
C VAL A 24 -10.71 -17.18 -9.22
N LEU A 25 -10.10 -18.31 -8.97
CA LEU A 25 -8.85 -18.39 -8.23
C LEU A 25 -7.67 -17.77 -8.98
N LEU A 26 -7.70 -17.79 -10.31
CA LEU A 26 -6.66 -17.16 -11.13
C LEU A 26 -6.78 -15.63 -11.16
N LEU A 27 -7.98 -15.09 -10.98
CA LEU A 27 -8.20 -13.64 -10.92
C LEU A 27 -7.69 -13.02 -9.61
N ASP A 28 -7.75 -13.75 -8.51
CA ASP A 28 -7.23 -13.26 -7.23
C ASP A 28 -5.70 -13.15 -7.20
N GLY A 29 -5.00 -13.89 -8.05
CA GLY A 29 -3.54 -13.84 -8.14
C GLY A 29 -2.98 -12.63 -8.86
N CYS A 30 -3.79 -11.92 -9.66
CA CYS A 30 -3.33 -10.81 -10.49
C CYS A 30 -3.37 -9.44 -9.81
N THR A 31 -3.98 -9.32 -8.64
CA THR A 31 -4.20 -8.03 -7.97
C THR A 31 -3.32 -7.77 -6.75
N ARG A 32 -2.47 -8.70 -6.38
CA ARG A 32 -1.56 -8.51 -5.25
C ARG A 32 -0.32 -7.76 -5.68
N GLU A 33 -0.19 -6.56 -5.19
CA GLU A 33 1.08 -5.85 -5.26
C GLU A 33 2.18 -6.66 -4.56
N PRO A 34 3.40 -6.66 -5.10
CA PRO A 34 4.52 -7.30 -4.42
C PRO A 34 4.73 -6.69 -3.03
N PRO A 35 5.15 -7.47 -2.04
CA PRO A 35 5.41 -6.95 -0.71
C PRO A 35 6.53 -5.92 -0.75
N SER A 36 6.25 -4.72 -0.26
CA SER A 36 7.22 -3.64 -0.14
C SER A 36 7.81 -3.63 1.27
N PRO A 37 9.13 -3.64 1.43
CA PRO A 37 9.78 -3.50 2.73
C PRO A 37 9.39 -2.20 3.45
N ILE A 38 9.19 -1.11 2.72
CA ILE A 38 8.76 0.17 3.28
C ILE A 38 7.35 0.07 3.84
N VAL A 39 6.42 -0.51 3.09
CA VAL A 39 5.04 -0.71 3.55
C VAL A 39 5.02 -1.57 4.81
N GLN A 40 5.73 -2.69 4.82
CA GLN A 40 5.83 -3.57 5.99
C GLN A 40 6.41 -2.84 7.21
N LYS A 41 7.42 -2.02 7.02
CA LYS A 41 8.02 -1.23 8.10
C LYS A 41 7.04 -0.25 8.72
N VAL A 42 6.26 0.45 7.92
CA VAL A 42 5.27 1.43 8.37
C VAL A 42 4.09 0.73 9.06
N GLU A 43 3.62 -0.38 8.53
CA GLU A 43 2.59 -1.20 9.18
C GLU A 43 3.07 -1.76 10.52
N ALA A 44 4.29 -2.24 10.59
CA ALA A 44 4.91 -2.71 11.84
C ALA A 44 5.06 -1.61 12.88
N ALA A 45 5.19 -0.36 12.46
CA ALA A 45 5.23 0.80 13.35
C ALA A 45 3.85 1.23 13.87
N GLY A 46 2.78 0.58 13.44
CA GLY A 46 1.43 0.80 13.94
C GLY A 46 0.52 1.62 13.03
N ALA A 47 0.86 1.80 11.78
CA ALA A 47 0.03 2.56 10.83
C ALA A 47 -1.25 1.82 10.38
N GLY A 48 -1.38 0.54 10.69
CA GLY A 48 -2.50 -0.28 10.24
C GLY A 48 -2.35 -0.79 8.81
N ASP A 49 -3.45 -1.22 8.20
CA ASP A 49 -3.45 -1.72 6.82
C ASP A 49 -3.36 -0.57 5.82
N LEU A 50 -2.18 -0.38 5.28
CA LEU A 50 -1.91 0.72 4.34
C LEU A 50 -2.52 0.51 2.96
N ARG A 51 -2.85 -0.72 2.59
CA ARG A 51 -3.52 -1.01 1.31
C ARG A 51 -4.95 -0.49 1.31
N ALA A 52 -5.64 -0.65 2.43
CA ALA A 52 -7.01 -0.21 2.60
C ALA A 52 -7.12 1.26 3.02
N ALA A 53 -6.05 1.85 3.56
CA ALA A 53 -6.07 3.21 4.06
C ALA A 53 -6.19 4.26 2.95
N ALA A 54 -7.00 5.27 3.18
CA ALA A 54 -7.06 6.44 2.32
C ALA A 54 -5.79 7.29 2.46
N GLN A 55 -5.41 8.00 1.41
CA GLN A 55 -4.22 8.86 1.40
C GLN A 55 -4.16 9.85 2.58
N PRO A 56 -5.24 10.59 2.91
CA PRO A 56 -5.23 11.50 4.05
C PRO A 56 -4.96 10.81 5.39
N THR A 57 -5.44 9.58 5.57
CA THR A 57 -5.21 8.80 6.78
C THR A 57 -3.74 8.45 6.97
N ILE A 58 -3.06 8.09 5.90
CA ILE A 58 -1.63 7.80 5.91
C ILE A 58 -0.83 9.07 6.24
N GLU A 59 -1.20 10.19 5.63
CA GLU A 59 -0.57 11.49 5.89
C GLU A 59 -0.75 11.94 7.35
N ASP A 60 -1.94 11.79 7.92
CA ASP A 60 -2.21 12.13 9.31
C ASP A 60 -1.42 11.26 10.28
N TRP A 61 -1.26 9.99 9.95
CA TRP A 61 -0.41 9.11 10.75
C TRP A 61 1.04 9.60 10.77
N PHE A 62 1.60 9.94 9.61
CA PHE A 62 2.96 10.46 9.51
C PHE A 62 3.14 11.83 10.16
N ARG A 63 2.11 12.68 10.16
CA ARG A 63 2.17 13.96 10.90
C ARG A 63 2.35 13.76 12.39
N LYS A 64 1.76 12.71 12.94
CA LYS A 64 1.92 12.31 14.34
C LYS A 64 3.27 11.63 14.62
N HIS A 65 3.94 11.16 13.58
CA HIS A 65 5.21 10.44 13.65
C HIS A 65 6.26 11.11 12.75
N SER A 66 6.50 12.36 13.01
CA SER A 66 7.27 13.24 12.12
C SER A 66 8.71 12.80 11.86
N GLU A 67 9.39 12.29 12.86
CA GLU A 67 10.76 11.78 12.70
C GLU A 67 10.77 10.53 11.82
N PHE A 68 9.79 9.67 12.00
CA PHE A 68 9.62 8.48 11.19
C PHE A 68 9.25 8.84 9.73
N ALA A 69 8.46 9.90 9.54
CA ALA A 69 8.16 10.40 8.20
C ALA A 69 9.42 10.83 7.44
N VAL A 70 10.35 11.50 8.11
CA VAL A 70 11.64 11.89 7.52
C VAL A 70 12.46 10.66 7.13
N GLU A 71 12.54 9.69 8.02
CA GLU A 71 13.27 8.44 7.75
C GLU A 71 12.69 7.70 6.53
N VAL A 72 11.37 7.52 6.49
CA VAL A 72 10.69 6.85 5.37
C VAL A 72 10.87 7.63 4.07
N ARG A 73 10.73 8.96 4.10
CA ARG A 73 10.97 9.82 2.95
C ARG A 73 12.38 9.60 2.36
N ASP A 74 13.39 9.55 3.22
CA ASP A 74 14.77 9.40 2.78
C ASP A 74 15.04 8.01 2.19
N GLN A 75 14.41 6.97 2.74
CA GLN A 75 14.44 5.62 2.16
C GLN A 75 13.69 5.54 0.82
N CYS A 76 12.65 6.31 0.66
CA CYS A 76 11.86 6.36 -0.58
C CYS A 76 12.56 7.08 -1.73
N ARG A 77 13.48 7.99 -1.44
CA ARG A 77 14.12 8.82 -2.46
C ARG A 77 14.75 8.01 -3.60
N PRO A 78 15.64 7.04 -3.35
CA PRO A 78 16.25 6.27 -4.43
C PRO A 78 15.24 5.37 -5.17
N ILE A 79 14.17 4.97 -4.51
CA ILE A 79 13.12 4.16 -5.14
C ILE A 79 12.33 5.03 -6.11
N ARG A 80 11.89 6.19 -5.68
CA ARG A 80 11.14 7.15 -6.50
C ARG A 80 11.91 7.58 -7.74
N ASP A 81 13.22 7.81 -7.60
CA ASP A 81 14.06 8.30 -8.70
C ASP A 81 14.17 7.28 -9.85
N LYS A 82 13.93 6.01 -9.58
CA LYS A 82 13.97 4.91 -10.56
C LYS A 82 12.60 4.36 -10.90
N ALA A 83 11.55 4.82 -10.24
CA ALA A 83 10.21 4.24 -10.36
C ALA A 83 9.51 4.69 -11.65
N PRO A 84 8.66 3.83 -12.24
CA PRO A 84 7.79 4.23 -13.34
C PRO A 84 6.70 5.18 -12.86
N ALA A 85 6.08 5.91 -13.79
CA ALA A 85 5.02 6.89 -13.47
C ALA A 85 3.83 6.27 -12.69
N THR A 86 3.54 5.00 -12.93
CA THR A 86 2.46 4.28 -12.26
C THR A 86 2.76 3.92 -10.80
N TRP A 87 4.01 4.04 -10.37
CA TRP A 87 4.40 3.70 -9.01
C TRP A 87 3.68 4.54 -7.94
N SER A 88 3.39 5.79 -8.24
CA SER A 88 2.68 6.69 -7.31
C SER A 88 1.29 6.20 -6.90
N SER A 89 0.67 5.34 -7.70
CA SER A 89 -0.62 4.72 -7.38
C SER A 89 -0.52 3.42 -6.61
N THR A 90 0.68 2.85 -6.48
CA THR A 90 0.91 1.67 -5.64
C THR A 90 0.85 2.01 -4.17
N THR A 91 0.69 1.01 -3.31
CA THR A 91 0.72 1.22 -1.85
C THR A 91 2.06 1.81 -1.41
N GLU A 92 3.18 1.33 -1.93
CA GLU A 92 4.50 1.88 -1.66
C GLU A 92 4.61 3.35 -2.07
N GLY A 93 4.20 3.69 -3.29
CA GLY A 93 4.23 5.07 -3.78
C GLY A 93 3.36 6.01 -2.95
N ARG A 94 2.20 5.55 -2.53
CA ARG A 94 1.29 6.31 -1.66
C ARG A 94 1.88 6.57 -0.28
N VAL A 95 2.50 5.57 0.32
CA VAL A 95 3.20 5.67 1.61
C VAL A 95 4.37 6.64 1.51
N CYS A 96 5.19 6.51 0.47
CA CYS A 96 6.31 7.40 0.21
C CYS A 96 5.87 8.85 -0.01
N ASN A 97 4.79 9.07 -0.73
CA ASN A 97 4.23 10.39 -0.96
C ASN A 97 3.70 11.00 0.34
N ALA A 98 2.99 10.23 1.14
CA ALA A 98 2.47 10.66 2.43
C ALA A 98 3.60 11.06 3.40
N ALA A 99 4.66 10.27 3.47
CA ALA A 99 5.83 10.59 4.27
C ALA A 99 6.52 11.87 3.81
N ASN A 100 6.63 12.07 2.50
CA ASN A 100 7.19 13.29 1.93
C ASN A 100 6.36 14.53 2.29
N VAL A 101 5.05 14.47 2.09
CA VAL A 101 4.13 15.57 2.42
C VAL A 101 4.20 15.90 3.90
N ALA A 102 4.11 14.90 4.78
CA ALA A 102 4.18 15.11 6.22
C ALA A 102 5.52 15.70 6.67
N SER A 103 6.62 15.26 6.06
CA SER A 103 7.95 15.76 6.40
C SER A 103 8.17 17.23 6.01
N VAL A 104 7.55 17.68 4.93
CA VAL A 104 7.63 19.08 4.48
C VAL A 104 6.85 20.01 5.40
N PHE A 105 5.67 19.60 5.84
CA PHE A 105 4.86 20.43 6.73
C PHE A 105 5.39 20.54 8.15
N ASN A 106 6.24 19.63 8.59
CA ASN A 106 6.85 19.66 9.92
C ASN A 106 7.94 20.74 10.08
N PHE A 107 8.34 21.40 9.01
CA PHE A 107 9.24 22.56 9.13
C PHE A 107 8.66 23.70 9.96
N LYS A 108 7.34 23.76 10.10
CA LYS A 108 6.69 24.82 10.90
C LYS A 108 6.66 24.52 12.40
N GLU A 109 6.82 23.28 12.81
CA GLU A 109 6.76 22.89 14.23
C GLU A 109 8.13 22.71 14.89
N ARG A 110 9.22 22.73 14.13
CA ARG A 110 10.51 22.97 14.74
C ARG A 110 10.48 24.37 15.31
N LYS A 111 10.17 24.47 16.59
CA LYS A 111 10.51 25.65 17.35
C LYS A 111 11.97 25.96 17.01
N GLY A 112 12.14 26.99 16.25
CA GLY A 112 13.47 27.42 15.90
C GLY A 112 14.28 27.53 17.20
N ASP A 113 15.48 27.06 17.15
CA ASP A 113 16.46 27.22 18.21
C ASP A 113 16.78 28.70 18.48
N GLY A 114 15.85 29.60 18.20
CA GLY A 114 15.99 31.02 18.39
C GLY A 114 16.99 31.70 17.45
N LYS A 115 17.64 30.93 16.59
CA LYS A 115 18.47 31.47 15.52
C LYS A 115 17.58 31.75 14.34
N GLY A 116 16.93 32.89 14.34
CA GLY A 116 16.25 33.40 13.17
C GLY A 116 17.22 33.39 12.00
N TYR A 117 16.70 33.04 10.85
CA TYR A 117 17.40 33.23 9.59
C TYR A 117 17.77 34.71 9.49
N GLU A 118 18.97 35.04 9.85
CA GLU A 118 19.50 36.38 9.54
C GLU A 118 19.71 36.43 8.04
N ALA A 119 18.67 36.89 7.36
CA ALA A 119 18.76 37.23 5.96
C ALA A 119 19.85 38.28 5.80
N GLY A 120 20.97 37.87 5.24
CA GLY A 120 22.10 38.60 4.78
C GLY A 120 22.24 40.08 5.14
N LYS A 121 23.10 40.30 6.06
CA LYS A 121 23.81 41.58 6.03
C LYS A 121 24.99 41.49 5.09
#